data_a4340af846c1659dafed537ac38d57a2
#
_entry.id   a4340af846c1659dafed537ac38d57a2
#
_cell.length_a   1.000
_cell.length_b   1.000
_cell.length_c   1.000
_cell.angle_alpha   90.00
_cell.angle_beta   90.00
_cell.angle_gamma   90.00
#
_symmetry.space_group_name_H-M   'P 1'
#
loop_
_entity.id
_entity.type
_entity.pdbx_description
1 polymer ?
#
loop_
_entity_poly.entity_id
_entity_poly.type
_entity_poly.pdbx_seq_one_letter_code
_entity_poly.pdbx_strand_id
1 'polypeptide(L)'
;GTTISARRFATALKEHGNEVRVIATGKPTDYKYAVRQMRFLPIVEHLITSQGMRLAIPNKHVFEKAAAWADVVHFMMPSPLAIMGLKHVERLGIPHTAAFHCQPENITFTLHMGNSKRVNDFVYTKFRDTFFNRFTHIHCPSNMIADQLRQHGYTARLHVISNGISPRYTYGRAPQEDWMQGKFNVLMVGRYAGEKRQDV
;
A
#
# COMPACT_ATOMS: atom_id res chain seq x y z
N GLY A 1 -0.29 -7.84 1.16
CA GLY A 1 -0.13 -6.45 1.52
C GLY A 1 -1.11 -5.55 0.79
N THR A 2 -0.62 -4.48 0.21
CA THR A 2 -1.42 -3.37 -0.35
C THR A 2 -2.56 -3.78 -1.28
N THR A 3 -2.32 -4.74 -2.18
CA THR A 3 -3.37 -5.24 -3.11
C THR A 3 -4.55 -5.90 -2.38
N ILE A 4 -4.28 -6.63 -1.30
CA ILE A 4 -5.32 -7.29 -0.50
C ILE A 4 -6.13 -6.23 0.25
N SER A 5 -5.45 -5.25 0.86
CA SER A 5 -6.11 -4.12 1.53
C SER A 5 -6.98 -3.32 0.55
N ALA A 6 -6.45 -2.99 -0.63
CA ALA A 6 -7.22 -2.29 -1.67
C ALA A 6 -8.49 -3.05 -2.08
N ARG A 7 -8.40 -4.37 -2.25
CA ARG A 7 -9.58 -5.20 -2.57
C ARG A 7 -10.61 -5.18 -1.44
N ARG A 8 -10.17 -5.32 -0.19
CA ARG A 8 -11.07 -5.28 0.98
C ARG A 8 -11.79 -3.96 1.09
N PHE A 9 -11.07 -2.85 0.95
CA PHE A 9 -11.68 -1.52 0.99
C PHE A 9 -12.66 -1.32 -0.17
N ALA A 10 -12.28 -1.73 -1.39
CA ALA A 10 -13.19 -1.65 -2.53
C ALA A 10 -14.46 -2.49 -2.34
N THR A 11 -14.33 -3.69 -1.77
CA THR A 11 -15.49 -4.53 -1.45
C THR A 11 -16.38 -3.88 -0.40
N ALA A 12 -15.81 -3.45 0.74
CA ALA A 12 -16.54 -2.81 1.81
C ALA A 12 -17.25 -1.52 1.35
N LEU A 13 -16.59 -0.68 0.56
CA LEU A 13 -17.21 0.52 0.01
C LEU A 13 -18.40 0.19 -0.91
N LYS A 14 -18.30 -0.85 -1.74
CA LYS A 14 -19.42 -1.31 -2.57
C LYS A 14 -20.59 -1.83 -1.73
N GLU A 15 -20.31 -2.59 -0.67
CA GLU A 15 -21.33 -3.06 0.27
C GLU A 15 -22.05 -1.92 0.98
N HIS A 16 -21.40 -0.75 1.11
CA HIS A 16 -22.00 0.49 1.62
C HIS A 16 -22.63 1.37 0.53
N GLY A 17 -22.90 0.82 -0.66
CA GLY A 17 -23.62 1.50 -1.72
C GLY A 17 -22.78 2.43 -2.60
N ASN A 18 -21.45 2.39 -2.49
CA ASN A 18 -20.59 3.22 -3.34
C ASN A 18 -20.21 2.49 -4.63
N GLU A 19 -20.09 3.21 -5.72
CA GLU A 19 -19.48 2.69 -6.94
C GLU A 19 -17.95 2.87 -6.84
N VAL A 20 -17.21 1.77 -7.02
CA VAL A 20 -15.75 1.79 -6.88
C VAL A 20 -15.09 1.28 -8.15
N ARG A 21 -14.17 2.09 -8.70
CA ARG A 21 -13.31 1.72 -9.82
C ARG A 21 -11.84 1.82 -9.45
N VAL A 22 -11.02 1.04 -10.11
CA VAL A 22 -9.58 0.92 -9.77
C VAL A 22 -8.75 1.19 -11.01
N ILE A 23 -7.68 1.98 -10.87
CA ILE A 23 -6.64 2.09 -11.89
C ILE A 23 -5.47 1.19 -11.46
N ALA A 24 -5.20 0.15 -12.22
CA ALA A 24 -4.14 -0.81 -11.91
C ALA A 24 -3.61 -1.54 -13.12
N THR A 25 -2.46 -2.20 -12.97
CA THR A 25 -1.92 -3.10 -14.00
C THR A 25 -2.77 -4.37 -14.16
N GLY A 26 -2.66 -5.05 -15.29
CA GLY A 26 -3.32 -6.32 -15.60
C GLY A 26 -4.48 -6.18 -16.57
N LYS A 27 -5.35 -7.18 -16.66
CA LYS A 27 -6.48 -7.19 -17.60
C LYS A 27 -7.56 -6.18 -17.18
N PRO A 28 -8.19 -5.47 -18.13
CA PRO A 28 -9.32 -4.60 -17.84
C PRO A 28 -10.54 -5.41 -17.37
N THR A 29 -11.39 -4.79 -16.59
CA THR A 29 -12.71 -5.29 -16.17
C THR A 29 -13.67 -4.12 -16.07
N ASP A 30 -14.95 -4.35 -15.85
CA ASP A 30 -15.97 -3.29 -15.77
C ASP A 30 -15.68 -2.25 -14.68
N TYR A 31 -14.98 -2.66 -13.60
CA TYR A 31 -14.59 -1.79 -12.49
C TYR A 31 -13.11 -1.41 -12.50
N LYS A 32 -12.33 -1.81 -13.55
CA LYS A 32 -10.90 -1.57 -13.57
C LYS A 32 -10.41 -0.95 -14.88
N TYR A 33 -9.85 0.22 -14.74
CA TYR A 33 -9.07 0.88 -15.80
C TYR A 33 -7.66 0.27 -15.83
N ALA A 34 -7.38 -0.54 -16.84
CA ALA A 34 -6.09 -1.19 -16.97
C ALA A 34 -5.03 -0.24 -17.51
N VAL A 35 -3.86 -0.27 -16.89
CA VAL A 35 -2.65 0.42 -17.36
C VAL A 35 -1.52 -0.58 -17.58
N ARG A 36 -0.58 -0.23 -18.46
CA ARG A 36 0.57 -1.10 -18.77
C ARG A 36 1.50 -1.17 -17.58
N GLN A 37 2.07 -2.36 -17.35
CA GLN A 37 3.12 -2.55 -16.36
C GLN A 37 4.43 -1.95 -16.88
N MET A 38 5.13 -1.23 -16.00
CA MET A 38 6.50 -0.77 -16.23
C MET A 38 7.45 -1.97 -16.21
N ARG A 39 8.34 -2.02 -17.18
CA ARG A 39 9.38 -3.05 -17.27
C ARG A 39 10.72 -2.43 -16.89
N PHE A 40 11.54 -3.20 -16.19
CA PHE A 40 12.87 -2.81 -15.73
C PHE A 40 13.90 -3.81 -16.22
N LEU A 41 15.17 -3.51 -16.01
CA LEU A 41 16.23 -4.49 -16.17
C LEU A 41 15.99 -5.69 -15.25
N PRO A 42 16.36 -6.92 -15.62
CA PRO A 42 15.98 -8.16 -14.92
C PRO A 42 16.25 -8.12 -13.41
N ILE A 43 17.38 -7.59 -13.00
CA ILE A 43 17.75 -7.48 -11.57
C ILE A 43 16.78 -6.56 -10.83
N VAL A 44 16.48 -5.39 -11.38
CA VAL A 44 15.58 -4.40 -10.77
C VAL A 44 14.13 -4.91 -10.79
N GLU A 45 13.72 -5.56 -11.89
CA GLU A 45 12.41 -6.20 -12.01
C GLU A 45 12.25 -7.29 -10.93
N HIS A 46 13.26 -8.11 -10.72
CA HIS A 46 13.25 -9.14 -9.69
C HIS A 46 13.11 -8.51 -8.27
N LEU A 47 13.87 -7.48 -7.96
CA LEU A 47 13.77 -6.77 -6.68
C LEU A 47 12.37 -6.20 -6.42
N ILE A 48 11.77 -5.56 -7.42
CA ILE A 48 10.43 -4.97 -7.30
C ILE A 48 9.35 -6.06 -7.17
N THR A 49 9.43 -7.09 -8.01
CA THR A 49 8.41 -8.16 -8.04
C THR A 49 8.51 -9.10 -6.85
N SER A 50 9.70 -9.34 -6.28
CA SER A 50 9.89 -10.12 -5.06
C SER A 50 9.16 -9.49 -3.87
N GLN A 51 9.00 -8.17 -3.85
CA GLN A 51 8.17 -7.45 -2.88
C GLN A 51 6.67 -7.51 -3.19
N GLY A 52 6.27 -8.24 -4.25
CA GLY A 52 4.89 -8.32 -4.71
C GLY A 52 4.37 -7.03 -5.34
N MET A 53 5.27 -6.11 -5.73
CA MET A 53 4.92 -4.85 -6.37
C MET A 53 4.96 -4.97 -7.89
N ARG A 54 4.05 -4.27 -8.55
CA ARG A 54 4.04 -4.07 -10.00
C ARG A 54 3.77 -2.60 -10.27
N LEU A 55 4.79 -1.88 -10.73
CA LEU A 55 4.64 -0.47 -11.04
C LEU A 55 3.95 -0.30 -12.38
N ALA A 56 3.10 0.71 -12.46
CA ALA A 56 2.35 1.05 -13.67
C ALA A 56 3.03 2.18 -14.43
N ILE A 57 3.02 2.08 -15.76
CA ILE A 57 3.38 3.21 -16.61
C ILE A 57 2.29 4.26 -16.45
N PRO A 58 2.64 5.52 -16.10
CA PRO A 58 1.68 6.60 -16.07
C PRO A 58 0.94 6.75 -17.41
N ASN A 59 -0.39 6.79 -17.36
CA ASN A 59 -1.22 7.02 -18.53
C ASN A 59 -2.22 8.13 -18.24
N LYS A 60 -1.92 9.31 -18.75
CA LYS A 60 -2.71 10.52 -18.54
C LYS A 60 -4.17 10.34 -18.98
N HIS A 61 -4.40 9.79 -20.17
CA HIS A 61 -5.72 9.63 -20.74
C HIS A 61 -6.62 8.67 -19.93
N VAL A 62 -6.05 7.53 -19.53
CA VAL A 62 -6.77 6.58 -18.64
C VAL A 62 -7.10 7.23 -17.30
N PHE A 63 -6.15 8.00 -16.75
CA PHE A 63 -6.37 8.68 -15.48
C PHE A 63 -7.44 9.79 -15.59
N GLU A 64 -7.38 10.61 -16.60
CA GLU A 64 -8.38 11.68 -16.84
C GLU A 64 -9.80 11.11 -17.01
N LYS A 65 -9.93 10.02 -17.76
CA LYS A 65 -11.22 9.32 -17.90
C LYS A 65 -11.75 8.80 -16.57
N ALA A 66 -10.89 8.24 -15.74
CA ALA A 66 -11.26 7.75 -14.42
C ALA A 66 -11.57 8.91 -13.45
N ALA A 67 -10.77 9.97 -13.47
CA ALA A 67 -10.94 11.14 -12.62
C ALA A 67 -12.22 11.91 -12.93
N ALA A 68 -12.58 12.06 -14.20
CA ALA A 68 -13.83 12.73 -14.61
C ALA A 68 -15.09 12.03 -14.10
N TRP A 69 -15.00 10.76 -13.76
CA TRP A 69 -16.09 9.97 -13.19
C TRP A 69 -16.14 10.03 -11.66
N ALA A 70 -15.01 10.26 -10.99
CA ALA A 70 -14.88 10.05 -9.56
C ALA A 70 -15.25 11.28 -8.73
N ASP A 71 -16.04 11.10 -7.68
CA ASP A 71 -16.29 12.13 -6.65
C ASP A 71 -15.10 12.27 -5.69
N VAL A 72 -14.34 11.19 -5.48
CA VAL A 72 -13.13 11.14 -4.63
C VAL A 72 -12.11 10.17 -5.19
N VAL A 73 -10.83 10.50 -5.07
CA VAL A 73 -9.72 9.64 -5.48
C VAL A 73 -8.89 9.24 -4.26
N HIS A 74 -8.70 7.93 -4.07
CA HIS A 74 -7.85 7.38 -3.00
C HIS A 74 -6.57 6.78 -3.57
N PHE A 75 -5.43 7.27 -3.10
CA PHE A 75 -4.10 6.81 -3.52
C PHE A 75 -3.53 5.79 -2.54
N MET A 76 -3.30 4.57 -2.99
CA MET A 76 -2.84 3.46 -2.14
C MET A 76 -1.35 3.51 -1.79
N MET A 77 -0.52 4.18 -2.59
CA MET A 77 0.93 4.30 -2.36
C MET A 77 1.55 5.34 -3.30
N PRO A 78 2.70 5.93 -2.95
CA PRO A 78 3.47 6.77 -3.86
C PRO A 78 4.05 5.91 -4.99
N SER A 79 3.64 6.18 -6.21
CA SER A 79 4.13 5.51 -7.42
C SER A 79 4.16 6.51 -8.58
N PRO A 80 4.88 6.24 -9.67
CA PRO A 80 4.86 7.13 -10.83
C PRO A 80 3.45 7.45 -11.33
N LEU A 81 2.56 6.45 -11.37
CA LEU A 81 1.15 6.63 -11.72
C LEU A 81 0.42 7.53 -10.71
N ALA A 82 0.65 7.31 -9.40
CA ALA A 82 0.02 8.11 -8.36
C ALA A 82 0.49 9.57 -8.36
N ILE A 83 1.79 9.80 -8.53
CA ILE A 83 2.37 11.16 -8.59
C ILE A 83 1.81 11.93 -9.81
N MET A 84 1.71 11.29 -10.96
CA MET A 84 1.08 11.87 -12.15
C MET A 84 -0.41 12.14 -11.89
N GLY A 85 -1.10 11.15 -11.32
CA GLY A 85 -2.53 11.23 -11.03
C GLY A 85 -2.86 12.33 -10.04
N LEU A 86 -2.06 12.51 -8.99
CA LEU A 86 -2.23 13.55 -7.99
C LEU A 86 -2.25 14.96 -8.61
N LYS A 87 -1.33 15.24 -9.54
CA LYS A 87 -1.33 16.52 -10.28
C LYS A 87 -2.63 16.76 -11.06
N HIS A 88 -3.28 15.70 -11.53
CA HIS A 88 -4.54 15.80 -12.28
C HIS A 88 -5.74 16.05 -11.37
N VAL A 89 -5.86 15.33 -10.26
CA VAL A 89 -6.98 15.54 -9.32
C VAL A 89 -6.92 16.90 -8.66
N GLU A 90 -5.73 17.41 -8.33
CA GLU A 90 -5.56 18.77 -7.82
C GLU A 90 -5.99 19.82 -8.83
N ARG A 91 -5.56 19.68 -10.09
CA ARG A 91 -5.96 20.61 -11.15
C ARG A 91 -7.46 20.62 -11.39
N LEU A 92 -8.11 19.47 -11.22
CA LEU A 92 -9.57 19.33 -11.41
C LEU A 92 -10.36 19.63 -10.12
N GLY A 93 -9.69 19.91 -9.00
CA GLY A 93 -10.34 20.17 -7.73
C GLY A 93 -11.04 18.94 -7.11
N ILE A 94 -10.67 17.72 -7.53
CA ILE A 94 -11.30 16.50 -7.04
C ILE A 94 -10.77 16.19 -5.63
N PRO A 95 -11.65 15.95 -4.63
CA PRO A 95 -11.25 15.51 -3.32
C PRO A 95 -10.39 14.25 -3.37
N HIS A 96 -9.31 14.23 -2.60
CA HIS A 96 -8.39 13.11 -2.64
C HIS A 96 -7.77 12.79 -1.28
N THR A 97 -7.49 11.52 -1.08
CA THR A 97 -6.89 10.99 0.14
C THR A 97 -5.79 9.99 -0.21
N ALA A 98 -4.93 9.67 0.73
CA ALA A 98 -3.90 8.66 0.54
C ALA A 98 -3.87 7.63 1.67
N ALA A 99 -3.25 6.48 1.40
CA ALA A 99 -2.90 5.48 2.40
C ALA A 99 -1.39 5.29 2.47
N PHE A 100 -0.87 5.12 3.68
CA PHE A 100 0.53 4.83 3.90
C PHE A 100 0.73 3.32 4.07
N HIS A 101 0.90 2.61 2.94
CA HIS A 101 1.09 1.15 2.91
C HIS A 101 2.50 0.72 2.49
N CYS A 102 3.38 1.65 2.23
CA CYS A 102 4.74 1.36 1.79
C CYS A 102 5.73 2.03 2.73
N GLN A 103 6.19 1.28 3.74
CA GLN A 103 7.23 1.75 4.64
C GLN A 103 8.58 1.85 3.92
N PRO A 104 9.34 2.92 4.10
CA PRO A 104 10.69 3.07 3.59
C PRO A 104 11.59 1.87 3.89
N GLU A 105 11.51 1.33 5.09
CA GLU A 105 12.29 0.17 5.53
C GLU A 105 12.11 -1.04 4.61
N ASN A 106 10.90 -1.29 4.11
CA ASN A 106 10.67 -2.40 3.19
C ASN A 106 11.40 -2.20 1.84
N ILE A 107 11.56 -0.95 1.40
CA ILE A 107 12.30 -0.62 0.18
C ILE A 107 13.79 -0.73 0.43
N THR A 108 14.28 -0.09 1.48
CA THR A 108 15.72 -0.03 1.80
C THR A 108 16.26 -1.38 2.22
N PHE A 109 15.45 -2.23 2.86
CA PHE A 109 15.82 -3.60 3.19
C PHE A 109 16.09 -4.45 1.93
N THR A 110 15.28 -4.27 0.90
CA THR A 110 15.49 -4.91 -0.42
C THR A 110 16.83 -4.52 -1.05
N LEU A 111 17.32 -3.33 -0.72
CA LEU A 111 18.62 -2.81 -1.18
C LEU A 111 19.76 -3.09 -0.19
N HIS A 112 19.55 -3.98 0.80
CA HIS A 112 20.49 -4.28 1.89
C HIS A 112 20.88 -3.04 2.75
N MET A 113 20.05 -2.01 2.75
CA MET A 113 20.23 -0.76 3.50
C MET A 113 19.16 -0.54 4.57
N GLY A 114 18.34 -1.53 4.86
CA GLY A 114 17.18 -1.44 5.76
C GLY A 114 17.52 -1.01 7.20
N ASN A 115 18.71 -1.34 7.66
CA ASN A 115 19.19 -0.95 9.00
C ASN A 115 19.76 0.48 9.06
N SER A 116 19.88 1.17 7.92
CA SER A 116 20.39 2.55 7.89
C SER A 116 19.30 3.55 8.20
N LYS A 117 19.28 4.05 9.44
CA LYS A 117 18.36 5.11 9.86
C LYS A 117 18.40 6.33 8.92
N ARG A 118 19.60 6.77 8.53
CA ARG A 118 19.77 7.93 7.64
C ARG A 118 19.11 7.73 6.27
N VAL A 119 19.21 6.52 5.70
CA VAL A 119 18.60 6.21 4.42
C VAL A 119 17.07 6.14 4.55
N ASN A 120 16.58 5.52 5.61
CA ASN A 120 15.14 5.47 5.89
C ASN A 120 14.56 6.88 6.10
N ASP A 121 15.19 7.72 6.92
CA ASP A 121 14.79 9.10 7.18
C ASP A 121 14.76 9.92 5.85
N PHE A 122 15.75 9.71 4.97
CA PHE A 122 15.76 10.34 3.65
C PHE A 122 14.58 9.91 2.79
N VAL A 123 14.22 8.62 2.77
CA VAL A 123 13.08 8.12 2.00
C VAL A 123 11.76 8.64 2.59
N TYR A 124 11.61 8.68 3.93
CA TYR A 124 10.45 9.30 4.58
C TYR A 124 10.30 10.77 4.16
N THR A 125 11.39 11.53 4.20
CA THR A 125 11.41 12.93 3.78
C THR A 125 11.02 13.08 2.31
N LYS A 126 11.57 12.26 1.42
CA LYS A 126 11.22 12.30 0.00
C LYS A 126 9.76 11.96 -0.23
N PHE A 127 9.22 10.92 0.40
CA PHE A 127 7.81 10.58 0.30
C PHE A 127 6.92 11.69 0.82
N ARG A 128 7.25 12.26 1.98
CA ARG A 128 6.57 13.41 2.55
C ARG A 128 6.50 14.58 1.56
N ASP A 129 7.66 15.04 1.11
CA ASP A 129 7.76 16.30 0.35
C ASP A 129 7.25 16.17 -1.09
N THR A 130 7.41 14.98 -1.71
CA THR A 130 7.00 14.79 -3.10
C THR A 130 5.56 14.32 -3.26
N PHE A 131 4.97 13.75 -2.21
CA PHE A 131 3.66 13.13 -2.34
C PHE A 131 2.74 13.40 -1.14
N PHE A 132 3.08 12.98 0.07
CA PHE A 132 2.14 12.91 1.18
C PHE A 132 1.75 14.27 1.77
N ASN A 133 2.59 15.28 1.76
CA ASN A 133 2.24 16.63 2.23
C ASN A 133 1.22 17.37 1.35
N ARG A 134 0.83 16.76 0.24
CA ARG A 134 -0.24 17.26 -0.65
C ARG A 134 -1.62 16.74 -0.26
N PHE A 135 -1.72 15.89 0.76
CA PHE A 135 -2.98 15.33 1.25
C PHE A 135 -3.36 15.91 2.59
N THR A 136 -4.64 16.23 2.74
CA THR A 136 -5.22 16.63 4.04
C THR A 136 -5.46 15.41 4.93
N HIS A 137 -5.74 14.26 4.33
CA HIS A 137 -6.10 13.03 5.03
C HIS A 137 -5.25 11.85 4.55
N ILE A 138 -4.61 11.14 5.50
CA ILE A 138 -3.83 9.94 5.24
C ILE A 138 -4.34 8.80 6.12
N HIS A 139 -4.66 7.67 5.51
CA HIS A 139 -4.94 6.41 6.19
C HIS A 139 -3.64 5.74 6.65
N CYS A 140 -3.59 5.35 7.92
CA CYS A 140 -2.49 4.61 8.53
C CYS A 140 -3.01 3.27 9.06
N PRO A 141 -2.36 2.13 8.77
CA PRO A 141 -2.85 0.82 9.19
C PRO A 141 -2.67 0.54 10.69
N SER A 142 -1.88 1.32 11.41
CA SER A 142 -1.63 1.17 12.86
C SER A 142 -1.15 2.47 13.49
N ASN A 143 -1.23 2.55 14.82
CA ASN A 143 -0.66 3.66 15.60
C ASN A 143 0.83 3.80 15.38
N MET A 144 1.58 2.69 15.32
CA MET A 144 3.01 2.69 15.06
C MET A 144 3.34 3.45 13.76
N ILE A 145 2.60 3.20 12.68
CA ILE A 145 2.80 3.93 11.42
C ILE A 145 2.45 5.41 11.56
N ALA A 146 1.35 5.73 12.23
CA ALA A 146 0.99 7.13 12.44
C ALA A 146 2.05 7.88 13.26
N ASP A 147 2.62 7.25 14.28
CA ASP A 147 3.68 7.84 15.11
C ASP A 147 4.98 8.04 14.31
N GLN A 148 5.35 7.07 13.46
CA GLN A 148 6.48 7.25 12.54
C GLN A 148 6.27 8.44 11.59
N LEU A 149 5.07 8.60 11.04
CA LEU A 149 4.77 9.74 10.16
C LEU A 149 4.86 11.07 10.90
N ARG A 150 4.33 11.16 12.13
CA ARG A 150 4.46 12.35 12.99
C ARG A 150 5.93 12.70 13.26
N GLN A 151 6.74 11.70 13.63
CA GLN A 151 8.16 11.87 13.88
C GLN A 151 8.94 12.39 12.65
N HIS A 152 8.48 12.05 11.44
CA HIS A 152 9.06 12.53 10.19
C HIS A 152 8.39 13.80 9.64
N GLY A 153 7.56 14.50 10.45
CA GLY A 153 6.99 15.80 10.12
C GLY A 153 5.88 15.77 9.06
N TYR A 154 5.11 14.69 8.97
CA TYR A 154 3.90 14.65 8.15
C TYR A 154 2.81 15.46 8.83
N THR A 155 2.20 16.39 8.10
CA THR A 155 1.24 17.38 8.65
C THR A 155 -0.22 17.03 8.41
N ALA A 156 -0.50 16.03 7.58
CA ALA A 156 -1.85 15.57 7.30
C ALA A 156 -2.57 15.03 8.54
N ARG A 157 -3.89 15.06 8.53
CA ARG A 157 -4.70 14.33 9.51
C ARG A 157 -4.56 12.83 9.29
N LEU A 158 -3.98 12.15 10.28
CA LEU A 158 -3.72 10.71 10.21
C LEU A 158 -4.91 9.94 10.77
N HIS A 159 -5.49 9.06 9.94
CA HIS A 159 -6.59 8.19 10.30
C HIS A 159 -6.06 6.77 10.54
N VAL A 160 -6.04 6.35 11.79
CA VAL A 160 -5.60 5.00 12.17
C VAL A 160 -6.76 4.04 12.01
N ILE A 161 -6.73 3.27 10.95
CA ILE A 161 -7.77 2.29 10.62
C ILE A 161 -7.07 0.99 10.20
N SER A 162 -7.39 -0.12 10.85
CA SER A 162 -6.82 -1.42 10.51
C SER A 162 -7.13 -1.81 9.06
N ASN A 163 -6.20 -2.50 8.42
CA ASN A 163 -6.43 -3.12 7.11
C ASN A 163 -7.47 -4.26 7.14
N GLY A 164 -7.99 -4.57 8.32
CA GLY A 164 -8.96 -5.63 8.54
C GLY A 164 -8.39 -7.04 8.36
N ILE A 165 -9.18 -8.02 8.73
CA ILE A 165 -8.90 -9.43 8.51
C ILE A 165 -9.98 -10.03 7.59
N SER A 166 -9.69 -11.17 6.98
CA SER A 166 -10.72 -11.88 6.23
C SER A 166 -11.74 -12.52 7.18
N PRO A 167 -13.04 -12.49 6.86
CA PRO A 167 -14.07 -13.21 7.63
C PRO A 167 -13.83 -14.73 7.78
N ARG A 168 -12.92 -15.29 6.97
CA ARG A 168 -12.49 -16.69 7.11
C ARG A 168 -11.71 -16.96 8.39
N TYR A 169 -11.08 -15.92 8.97
CA TYR A 169 -10.32 -16.07 10.20
C TYR A 169 -11.23 -15.72 11.37
N THR A 170 -11.84 -16.74 11.94
CA THR A 170 -12.67 -16.63 13.14
C THR A 170 -11.86 -17.03 14.36
N TYR A 171 -12.21 -16.45 15.51
CA TYR A 171 -11.64 -16.92 16.77
C TYR A 171 -12.08 -18.36 17.04
N GLY A 172 -11.12 -19.20 17.36
CA GLY A 172 -11.38 -20.61 17.68
C GLY A 172 -10.08 -21.35 18.00
N ARG A 173 -10.23 -22.53 18.58
CA ARG A 173 -9.10 -23.46 18.75
C ARG A 173 -9.03 -24.35 17.51
N ALA A 174 -7.90 -24.31 16.81
CA ALA A 174 -7.59 -25.31 15.81
C ALA A 174 -7.22 -26.65 16.50
N PRO A 175 -7.55 -27.81 15.91
CA PRO A 175 -7.00 -29.07 16.35
C PRO A 175 -5.46 -28.98 16.37
N GLN A 176 -4.87 -29.48 17.45
CA GLN A 176 -3.43 -29.57 17.53
C GLN A 176 -2.96 -30.90 16.95
N GLU A 177 -1.95 -30.85 16.10
CA GLU A 177 -1.24 -32.03 15.63
C GLU A 177 -0.55 -32.74 16.82
N ASP A 178 -0.36 -34.03 16.77
CA ASP A 178 0.21 -34.82 17.87
C ASP A 178 1.59 -34.29 18.32
N TRP A 179 2.41 -33.84 17.39
CA TRP A 179 3.73 -33.27 17.68
C TRP A 179 3.69 -31.92 18.42
N MET A 180 2.54 -31.26 18.45
CA MET A 180 2.31 -29.97 19.15
C MET A 180 1.85 -30.18 20.60
N GLN A 181 1.38 -31.36 20.95
CA GLN A 181 0.80 -31.63 22.27
C GLN A 181 1.86 -31.51 23.37
N GLY A 182 1.45 -30.94 24.50
CA GLY A 182 2.34 -30.75 25.66
C GLY A 182 3.45 -29.72 25.47
N LYS A 183 3.43 -28.94 24.38
CA LYS A 183 4.43 -27.92 24.06
C LYS A 183 3.81 -26.53 24.05
N PHE A 184 4.66 -25.53 24.28
CA PHE A 184 4.31 -24.14 24.02
C PHE A 184 4.57 -23.85 22.54
N ASN A 185 3.48 -23.72 21.77
CA ASN A 185 3.56 -23.54 20.33
C ASN A 185 3.55 -22.06 19.97
N VAL A 186 4.58 -21.62 19.22
CA VAL A 186 4.67 -20.25 18.68
C VAL A 186 4.46 -20.32 17.18
N LEU A 187 3.43 -19.59 16.70
CA LEU A 187 3.11 -19.48 15.28
C LEU A 187 3.56 -18.12 14.74
N MET A 188 4.42 -18.12 13.72
CA MET A 188 4.79 -16.94 12.98
C MET A 188 4.26 -17.04 11.55
N VAL A 189 3.44 -16.06 11.15
CA VAL A 189 2.85 -16.01 9.80
C VAL A 189 3.42 -14.82 9.05
N GLY A 190 4.08 -15.07 7.91
CA GLY A 190 4.67 -14.02 7.09
C GLY A 190 5.30 -14.56 5.80
N ARG A 191 5.72 -13.65 4.92
CA ARG A 191 6.60 -14.03 3.81
C ARG A 191 7.94 -14.50 4.38
N TYR A 192 8.55 -15.47 3.73
CA TYR A 192 9.93 -15.82 4.04
C TYR A 192 10.84 -14.72 3.47
N ALA A 193 11.25 -13.81 4.32
CA ALA A 193 12.03 -12.64 3.92
C ALA A 193 12.81 -12.08 5.11
N GLY A 194 14.00 -11.55 4.83
CA GLY A 194 14.94 -11.10 5.86
C GLY A 194 14.38 -10.05 6.82
N GLU A 195 13.47 -9.17 6.36
CA GLU A 195 12.81 -8.19 7.21
C GLU A 195 11.84 -8.82 8.23
N LYS A 196 11.49 -10.09 8.06
CA LYS A 196 10.59 -10.81 8.98
C LYS A 196 11.32 -11.55 10.10
N ARG A 197 12.65 -11.63 10.00
CA ARG A 197 13.51 -12.23 11.02
C ARG A 197 13.00 -13.59 11.50
N GLN A 198 12.66 -14.46 10.54
CA GLN A 198 12.20 -15.83 10.84
C GLN A 198 13.35 -16.78 11.19
N ASP A 199 14.55 -16.27 11.17
CA ASP A 199 15.83 -16.92 11.49
C ASP A 199 16.24 -16.78 12.97
N VAL A 200 15.43 -16.08 13.77
CA VAL A 200 15.74 -15.75 15.18
C VAL A 200 14.88 -16.57 16.13
#